data_10b9d373616fdac34cf74f5eee1bd4b1
#
_entry.id   10b9d373616fdac34cf74f5eee1bd4b1
#
_cell.length_a   1.000
_cell.length_b   1.000
_cell.length_c   1.000
_cell.angle_alpha   90.00
_cell.angle_beta   90.00
_cell.angle_gamma   90.00
#
_symmetry.space_group_name_H-M   'P 1'
#
loop_
_entity.id
_entity.type
_entity.pdbx_description
1 polymer ?
#
loop_
_entity_poly.entity_id
_entity_poly.type
_entity_poly.pdbx_seq_one_letter_code
_entity_poly.pdbx_strand_id
1 'polypeptide(L)'
;MGVAGRRSLRVVAFLAVAGCGLPASGQAISFSKQVAPILTAKCGGCHVAGRKGDFHMASYADLMQTGVVQRGAGNASRLVEVILSGNMPRGGGKVSPDEVGTLMKWIDAGAPYDAADPTIPLDQLVRAAAAPPPVAPPAGPVALKPGEVSFAIDVAPVLLKECSGCHGQQDPEANLRMTSLDALLRGGRSGPLATPGKGGASLLVRKLRGRDIEGQRMPLNKQPLAADVIAMIERWVDEGARLDMLAATTPLETLVAAGRARSMSNADLEKLRFAAGRKLWRRAIPDEEPLAELVGGVCLIGNLPAARMRELAAETEPLAERVRRELLGDAGPLLRGGVVVYVFRQAYDYSALWQNVLNAERPKGLVGHVGVSGEVAYGAVLLPSGDDEDNPRALLVEQLAGAALAGRMVPEWFARGAGRVMATRIVPKAPVVQEWRRDVPAAVAGLGSAADFLGGHADPVATATAAGGFVGALATGARLKQLVAELDGGAAFDAAFAKVFRAAPQPAFEAWAAREGKKAPRSR
;
A
#
# COMPACT_ATOMS: atom_id res chain seq x y z
N MET A 1 61.68 60.39 10.18
CA MET A 1 60.35 61.03 10.08
C MET A 1 59.34 59.97 10.29
N GLY A 2 58.97 59.66 11.40
CA GLY A 2 58.07 60.00 12.43
C GLY A 2 56.88 59.06 12.36
N VAL A 3 56.99 57.87 13.01
CA VAL A 3 55.83 56.92 13.14
C VAL A 3 55.46 56.93 14.62
N ALA A 4 54.28 57.45 14.90
CA ALA A 4 53.65 57.43 16.22
C ALA A 4 52.90 56.13 16.47
N GLY A 5 53.41 55.35 17.42
CA GLY A 5 52.69 54.14 17.90
C GLY A 5 51.55 54.48 18.86
N ARG A 6 50.41 53.95 18.65
CA ARG A 6 49.30 53.95 19.62
C ARG A 6 49.31 52.63 20.37
N ARG A 7 49.54 52.65 21.66
CA ARG A 7 49.40 51.56 22.62
C ARG A 7 47.92 51.42 22.95
N SER A 8 47.34 50.26 22.66
CA SER A 8 46.00 49.88 23.09
C SER A 8 46.06 49.26 24.48
N LEU A 9 45.37 49.86 25.42
CA LEU A 9 45.17 49.37 26.78
C LEU A 9 44.10 48.25 26.76
N ARG A 10 44.48 47.02 27.10
CA ARG A 10 43.51 45.92 27.29
C ARG A 10 43.01 46.00 28.74
N VAL A 11 41.71 46.30 28.87
CA VAL A 11 40.98 46.17 30.13
C VAL A 11 40.49 44.69 30.18
N VAL A 12 41.01 43.96 31.16
CA VAL A 12 40.52 42.60 31.47
C VAL A 12 39.36 42.76 32.46
N ALA A 13 38.12 42.54 31.96
CA ALA A 13 36.95 42.45 32.80
C ALA A 13 36.80 41.00 33.31
N PHE A 14 36.97 40.78 34.61
CA PHE A 14 36.60 39.54 35.27
C PHE A 14 35.07 39.45 35.36
N LEU A 15 34.44 38.59 34.56
CA LEU A 15 33.07 38.19 34.73
C LEU A 15 33.05 37.01 35.69
N ALA A 16 32.52 37.23 36.88
CA ALA A 16 32.16 36.18 37.82
C ALA A 16 30.96 35.42 37.25
N VAL A 17 31.19 34.19 36.79
CA VAL A 17 30.12 33.27 36.38
C VAL A 17 29.52 32.69 37.68
N ALA A 18 28.35 33.20 38.08
CA ALA A 18 27.51 32.54 39.05
C ALA A 18 27.00 31.24 38.42
N GLY A 19 27.51 30.11 38.91
CA GLY A 19 27.05 28.78 38.52
C GLY A 19 25.62 28.56 38.97
N CYS A 20 24.65 28.81 38.09
CA CYS A 20 23.31 28.23 38.20
C CYS A 20 23.43 26.74 37.89
N GLY A 21 23.50 25.90 38.91
CA GLY A 21 23.36 24.45 38.76
C GLY A 21 22.00 24.14 38.14
N LEU A 22 22.02 23.67 36.89
CA LEU A 22 20.86 23.07 36.27
C LEU A 22 20.45 21.86 37.14
N PRO A 23 19.18 21.73 37.53
CA PRO A 23 18.71 20.52 38.23
C PRO A 23 19.00 19.34 37.30
N ALA A 24 19.62 18.29 37.84
CA ALA A 24 19.78 17.02 37.17
C ALA A 24 18.44 16.61 36.57
N SER A 25 18.37 16.44 35.27
CA SER A 25 17.19 15.97 34.54
C SER A 25 16.88 14.54 35.02
N GLY A 26 16.11 14.42 36.08
CA GLY A 26 15.48 13.16 36.47
C GLY A 26 14.65 12.70 35.28
N GLN A 27 14.92 11.53 34.77
CA GLN A 27 14.20 10.93 33.65
C GLN A 27 12.71 10.94 33.98
N ALA A 28 11.88 11.61 33.17
CA ALA A 28 10.44 11.69 33.38
C ALA A 28 9.84 10.28 33.43
N ILE A 29 8.99 10.03 34.44
CA ILE A 29 8.32 8.72 34.58
C ILE A 29 7.35 8.52 33.43
N SER A 30 7.54 7.45 32.66
CA SER A 30 6.67 7.04 31.56
C SER A 30 5.44 6.32 32.08
N PHE A 31 4.25 6.79 31.70
CA PHE A 31 3.02 6.09 32.02
C PHE A 31 2.97 4.70 31.37
N SER A 32 3.20 4.63 30.06
CA SER A 32 3.09 3.38 29.29
C SER A 32 4.10 2.30 29.71
N LYS A 33 5.33 2.70 30.08
CA LYS A 33 6.44 1.77 30.38
C LYS A 33 6.62 1.47 31.85
N GLN A 34 6.20 2.36 32.74
CA GLN A 34 6.48 2.23 34.18
C GLN A 34 5.22 2.18 35.03
N VAL A 35 4.21 3.02 34.78
CA VAL A 35 3.01 3.10 35.57
C VAL A 35 1.97 2.05 35.18
N ALA A 36 1.62 1.97 33.89
CA ALA A 36 0.62 1.02 33.40
C ALA A 36 0.96 -0.44 33.72
N PRO A 37 2.24 -0.90 33.65
CA PRO A 37 2.61 -2.25 34.11
C PRO A 37 2.29 -2.51 35.57
N ILE A 38 2.56 -1.55 36.46
CA ILE A 38 2.23 -1.67 37.91
C ILE A 38 0.73 -1.82 38.08
N LEU A 39 -0.07 -0.92 37.49
CA LEU A 39 -1.53 -0.93 37.57
C LEU A 39 -2.12 -2.23 37.03
N THR A 40 -1.62 -2.70 35.88
CA THR A 40 -2.11 -3.94 35.28
C THR A 40 -1.76 -5.16 36.11
N ALA A 41 -0.53 -5.27 36.61
CA ALA A 41 -0.07 -6.42 37.37
C ALA A 41 -0.68 -6.50 38.77
N LYS A 42 -0.85 -5.35 39.47
CA LYS A 42 -1.26 -5.33 40.88
C LYS A 42 -2.75 -5.11 41.05
N CYS A 43 -3.41 -4.42 40.14
CA CYS A 43 -4.81 -4.00 40.25
C CYS A 43 -5.69 -4.59 39.15
N GLY A 44 -5.06 -5.09 38.07
CA GLY A 44 -5.72 -5.45 36.81
C GLY A 44 -6.80 -6.51 36.93
N GLY A 45 -6.58 -7.56 37.70
CA GLY A 45 -7.55 -8.65 37.86
C GLY A 45 -8.91 -8.23 38.45
N CYS A 46 -8.95 -7.11 39.20
CA CYS A 46 -10.18 -6.61 39.82
C CYS A 46 -10.71 -5.34 39.16
N HIS A 47 -9.84 -4.45 38.66
CA HIS A 47 -10.21 -3.10 38.26
C HIS A 47 -9.92 -2.76 36.78
N VAL A 48 -9.17 -3.58 36.06
CA VAL A 48 -8.98 -3.46 34.61
C VAL A 48 -9.91 -4.43 33.88
N ALA A 49 -9.90 -5.71 34.25
CA ALA A 49 -10.77 -6.72 33.67
C ALA A 49 -12.19 -6.76 34.28
N GLY A 50 -12.39 -6.15 35.45
CA GLY A 50 -13.64 -6.13 36.17
C GLY A 50 -13.93 -4.79 36.86
N ARG A 51 -15.14 -4.67 37.45
CA ARG A 51 -15.62 -3.47 38.19
C ARG A 51 -15.87 -3.80 39.65
N LYS A 52 -14.86 -4.20 40.43
CA LYS A 52 -15.05 -4.46 41.83
C LYS A 52 -15.09 -3.17 42.63
N GLY A 53 -16.16 -2.98 43.43
CA GLY A 53 -16.36 -1.80 44.25
C GLY A 53 -16.68 -0.54 43.45
N ASP A 54 -17.39 -0.70 42.33
CA ASP A 54 -17.76 0.37 41.36
C ASP A 54 -16.58 1.19 40.81
N PHE A 55 -15.37 0.65 40.97
CA PHE A 55 -14.15 1.26 40.48
C PHE A 55 -13.60 0.51 39.26
N HIS A 56 -13.32 1.25 38.17
CA HIS A 56 -12.82 0.72 36.93
C HIS A 56 -11.75 1.65 36.36
N MET A 57 -10.64 1.06 35.90
CA MET A 57 -9.52 1.78 35.28
C MET A 57 -8.97 0.98 34.10
N ALA A 58 -9.82 0.71 33.10
CA ALA A 58 -9.41 -0.05 31.95
C ALA A 58 -8.41 0.70 31.05
N SER A 59 -8.44 2.02 31.07
CA SER A 59 -7.58 2.91 30.30
C SER A 59 -7.02 4.05 31.16
N TYR A 60 -6.09 4.84 30.61
CA TYR A 60 -5.65 6.07 31.27
C TYR A 60 -6.81 7.07 31.44
N ALA A 61 -7.66 7.21 30.43
CA ALA A 61 -8.83 8.09 30.50
C ALA A 61 -9.77 7.66 31.64
N ASP A 62 -10.08 6.36 31.75
CA ASP A 62 -10.91 5.85 32.85
C ASP A 62 -10.26 6.13 34.21
N LEU A 63 -8.97 5.82 34.38
CA LEU A 63 -8.25 6.08 35.63
C LEU A 63 -8.37 7.55 36.06
N MET A 64 -8.18 8.48 35.12
CA MET A 64 -8.24 9.91 35.43
C MET A 64 -9.68 10.40 35.73
N GLN A 65 -10.69 9.79 35.14
CA GLN A 65 -12.11 10.12 35.40
C GLN A 65 -12.57 9.69 36.80
N THR A 66 -11.92 8.69 37.42
CA THR A 66 -12.30 8.22 38.75
C THR A 66 -11.98 9.20 39.84
N GLY A 67 -11.12 10.19 39.61
CA GLY A 67 -10.66 11.15 40.61
C GLY A 67 -9.71 10.57 41.68
N VAL A 68 -9.30 9.31 41.59
CA VAL A 68 -8.36 8.69 42.56
C VAL A 68 -6.91 9.19 42.38
N VAL A 69 -6.62 9.85 41.27
CA VAL A 69 -5.34 10.49 40.95
C VAL A 69 -5.53 12.00 40.99
N GLN A 70 -4.89 12.68 41.96
CA GLN A 70 -4.82 14.14 42.02
C GLN A 70 -3.50 14.61 41.43
N ARG A 71 -3.54 15.21 40.26
CA ARG A 71 -2.34 15.69 39.54
C ARG A 71 -1.52 16.63 40.40
N GLY A 72 -0.22 16.36 40.53
CA GLY A 72 0.71 17.16 41.32
C GLY A 72 0.65 16.90 42.82
N ALA A 73 -0.15 15.92 43.29
CA ALA A 73 -0.35 15.63 44.69
C ALA A 73 -0.33 14.12 45.00
N GLY A 74 0.84 13.50 44.82
CA GLY A 74 1.02 12.05 45.00
C GLY A 74 0.53 11.53 46.34
N ASN A 75 0.97 12.15 47.44
CA ASN A 75 0.58 11.76 48.79
C ASN A 75 -0.92 11.96 49.10
N ALA A 76 -1.58 12.91 48.45
CA ALA A 76 -3.00 13.19 48.64
C ALA A 76 -3.88 12.39 47.65
N SER A 77 -3.28 11.67 46.71
CA SER A 77 -4.03 10.85 45.76
C SER A 77 -4.57 9.58 46.43
N ARG A 78 -5.88 9.35 46.30
CA ARG A 78 -6.56 8.17 46.84
C ARG A 78 -5.93 6.86 46.39
N LEU A 79 -5.42 6.81 45.18
CA LEU A 79 -4.69 5.65 44.66
C LEU A 79 -3.50 5.26 45.55
N VAL A 80 -2.70 6.23 45.98
CA VAL A 80 -1.52 6.01 46.83
C VAL A 80 -1.94 5.73 48.26
N GLU A 81 -2.92 6.47 48.78
CA GLU A 81 -3.45 6.29 50.13
C GLU A 81 -3.93 4.86 50.41
N VAL A 82 -4.72 4.27 49.49
CA VAL A 82 -5.27 2.91 49.70
C VAL A 82 -4.19 1.83 49.61
N ILE A 83 -3.08 2.10 48.91
CA ILE A 83 -1.91 1.21 48.85
C ILE A 83 -1.11 1.30 50.15
N LEU A 84 -0.80 2.51 50.60
CA LEU A 84 -0.01 2.74 51.82
C LEU A 84 -0.74 2.27 53.10
N SER A 85 -2.05 2.42 53.14
CA SER A 85 -2.88 1.92 54.27
C SER A 85 -3.07 0.40 54.25
N GLY A 86 -2.61 -0.31 53.20
CA GLY A 86 -2.78 -1.75 53.04
C GLY A 86 -4.20 -2.18 52.63
N ASN A 87 -5.09 -1.24 52.34
CA ASN A 87 -6.47 -1.52 51.93
C ASN A 87 -6.55 -2.13 50.52
N MET A 88 -5.53 -1.86 49.66
CA MET A 88 -5.36 -2.38 48.32
C MET A 88 -3.89 -2.74 48.05
N PRO A 89 -3.61 -3.76 47.24
CA PRO A 89 -4.54 -4.73 46.61
C PRO A 89 -5.11 -5.74 47.63
N ARG A 90 -6.39 -6.09 47.46
CA ARG A 90 -7.00 -7.19 48.25
C ARG A 90 -6.64 -8.55 47.63
N GLY A 91 -6.42 -9.56 48.43
CA GLY A 91 -6.15 -10.93 47.95
C GLY A 91 -4.66 -11.29 47.86
N GLY A 92 -3.78 -10.62 48.60
CA GLY A 92 -2.37 -11.02 48.80
C GLY A 92 -1.36 -10.38 47.85
N GLY A 93 -1.78 -9.57 46.89
CA GLY A 93 -0.87 -8.76 46.09
C GLY A 93 -0.21 -7.67 46.93
N LYS A 94 1.11 -7.44 46.76
CA LYS A 94 1.81 -6.32 47.41
C LYS A 94 2.39 -5.40 46.32
N VAL A 95 2.23 -4.10 46.53
CA VAL A 95 2.95 -3.08 45.74
C VAL A 95 4.23 -2.77 46.51
N SER A 96 5.38 -2.90 45.86
CA SER A 96 6.66 -2.64 46.50
C SER A 96 6.87 -1.15 46.80
N PRO A 97 7.76 -0.78 47.74
CA PRO A 97 8.09 0.63 47.98
C PRO A 97 8.56 1.39 46.72
N ASP A 98 9.31 0.73 45.85
CA ASP A 98 9.80 1.32 44.58
C ASP A 98 8.65 1.55 43.58
N GLU A 99 7.69 0.61 43.52
CA GLU A 99 6.51 0.76 42.68
C GLU A 99 5.62 1.91 43.23
N VAL A 100 5.45 2.03 44.54
CA VAL A 100 4.74 3.17 45.15
C VAL A 100 5.46 4.47 44.86
N GLY A 101 6.79 4.49 45.01
CA GLY A 101 7.61 5.65 44.67
C GLY A 101 7.49 6.08 43.19
N THR A 102 7.37 5.11 42.28
CA THR A 102 7.14 5.36 40.84
C THR A 102 5.76 6.00 40.62
N LEU A 103 4.70 5.46 41.26
CA LEU A 103 3.35 6.03 41.15
C LEU A 103 3.30 7.46 41.70
N MET A 104 3.91 7.70 42.85
CA MET A 104 3.96 9.03 43.48
C MET A 104 4.69 10.05 42.60
N LYS A 105 5.89 9.72 42.12
CA LYS A 105 6.68 10.60 41.24
C LYS A 105 5.93 10.92 39.96
N TRP A 106 5.23 9.94 39.36
CA TRP A 106 4.40 10.16 38.20
C TRP A 106 3.26 11.12 38.49
N ILE A 107 2.55 10.93 39.60
CA ILE A 107 1.45 11.81 40.00
C ILE A 107 1.96 13.23 40.30
N ASP A 108 3.07 13.36 41.02
CA ASP A 108 3.69 14.63 41.37
C ASP A 108 4.15 15.41 40.13
N ALA A 109 4.58 14.70 39.09
CA ALA A 109 4.90 15.27 37.78
C ALA A 109 3.66 15.71 36.97
N GLY A 110 2.44 15.62 37.56
CA GLY A 110 1.20 16.00 36.90
C GLY A 110 0.50 14.84 36.20
N ALA A 111 0.90 13.61 36.46
CA ALA A 111 0.36 12.39 35.84
C ALA A 111 0.37 12.46 34.29
N PRO A 112 1.53 12.70 33.65
CA PRO A 112 1.61 12.81 32.21
C PRO A 112 1.28 11.49 31.51
N TYR A 113 0.69 11.60 30.29
CA TYR A 113 0.44 10.47 29.41
C TYR A 113 1.38 10.54 28.20
N ASP A 114 2.00 9.43 27.85
CA ASP A 114 3.07 9.36 26.85
C ASP A 114 2.76 8.48 25.63
N ALA A 115 1.48 8.13 25.41
CA ALA A 115 1.03 7.44 24.22
C ALA A 115 0.01 8.27 23.43
N ALA A 116 -0.37 7.83 22.22
CA ALA A 116 -1.17 8.64 21.30
C ALA A 116 -2.64 8.78 21.70
N ASP A 117 -3.24 7.72 22.27
CA ASP A 117 -4.68 7.65 22.59
C ASP A 117 -4.89 7.24 24.05
N PRO A 118 -5.44 8.11 24.90
CA PRO A 118 -5.65 7.83 26.32
C PRO A 118 -6.75 6.80 26.61
N THR A 119 -7.51 6.39 25.62
CA THR A 119 -8.59 5.40 25.74
C THR A 119 -8.13 3.96 25.47
N ILE A 120 -6.88 3.77 25.05
CA ILE A 120 -6.30 2.43 24.85
C ILE A 120 -6.35 1.65 26.18
N PRO A 121 -6.87 0.39 26.18
CA PRO A 121 -6.84 -0.46 27.35
C PRO A 121 -5.42 -0.66 27.90
N LEU A 122 -5.28 -0.59 29.25
CA LEU A 122 -3.97 -0.66 29.93
C LEU A 122 -3.18 -1.93 29.60
N ASP A 123 -3.84 -3.06 29.44
CA ASP A 123 -3.20 -4.32 29.04
C ASP A 123 -2.64 -4.26 27.62
N GLN A 124 -3.31 -3.57 26.69
CA GLN A 124 -2.81 -3.34 25.34
C GLN A 124 -1.66 -2.33 25.35
N LEU A 125 -1.78 -1.28 26.16
CA LEU A 125 -0.72 -0.27 26.29
C LEU A 125 0.57 -0.89 26.83
N VAL A 126 0.48 -1.73 27.86
CA VAL A 126 1.63 -2.44 28.45
C VAL A 126 2.27 -3.38 27.43
N ARG A 127 1.47 -4.13 26.67
CA ARG A 127 1.99 -5.01 25.59
C ARG A 127 2.67 -4.22 24.49
N ALA A 128 2.10 -3.10 24.10
CA ALA A 128 2.69 -2.22 23.10
C ALA A 128 4.02 -1.58 23.56
N ALA A 129 4.08 -1.18 24.85
CA ALA A 129 5.29 -0.59 25.45
C ALA A 129 6.41 -1.61 25.70
N ALA A 130 6.07 -2.87 25.94
CA ALA A 130 7.02 -3.98 26.09
C ALA A 130 7.47 -4.55 24.73
N ALA A 131 6.72 -4.27 23.67
CA ALA A 131 7.10 -4.69 22.33
C ALA A 131 8.37 -3.92 21.89
N PRO A 132 9.32 -4.58 21.23
CA PRO A 132 10.40 -3.86 20.56
C PRO A 132 9.78 -2.82 19.61
N PRO A 133 10.42 -1.65 19.43
CA PRO A 133 9.90 -0.63 18.54
C PRO A 133 9.56 -1.24 17.19
N PRO A 134 8.44 -0.83 16.54
CA PRO A 134 8.09 -1.30 15.21
C PRO A 134 9.33 -1.19 14.34
N VAL A 135 9.75 -2.29 13.74
CA VAL A 135 10.84 -2.28 12.79
C VAL A 135 10.36 -1.41 11.64
N ALA A 136 11.04 -0.30 11.41
CA ALA A 136 10.77 0.53 10.26
C ALA A 136 10.86 -0.37 9.01
N PRO A 137 9.83 -0.39 8.16
CA PRO A 137 9.89 -1.17 6.94
C PRO A 137 11.12 -0.72 6.14
N PRO A 138 11.76 -1.63 5.40
CA PRO A 138 12.91 -1.28 4.57
C PRO A 138 12.52 -0.12 3.65
N ALA A 139 13.39 0.86 3.51
CA ALA A 139 13.16 2.10 2.76
C ALA A 139 12.91 1.85 1.25
N GLY A 140 13.00 0.60 0.79
CA GLY A 140 12.77 0.18 -0.59
C GLY A 140 13.23 -1.27 -0.81
N PRO A 141 13.04 -1.78 -2.02
CA PRO A 141 13.50 -3.11 -2.37
C PRO A 141 15.02 -3.20 -2.37
N VAL A 142 15.54 -4.32 -1.87
CA VAL A 142 16.98 -4.60 -1.85
C VAL A 142 17.31 -5.75 -2.81
N ALA A 143 18.46 -5.66 -3.45
CA ALA A 143 18.98 -6.77 -4.25
C ALA A 143 19.37 -7.93 -3.31
N LEU A 144 18.83 -9.12 -3.57
CA LEU A 144 19.18 -10.32 -2.84
C LEU A 144 20.47 -10.92 -3.39
N LYS A 145 21.26 -11.51 -2.50
CA LYS A 145 22.39 -12.37 -2.90
C LYS A 145 21.88 -13.73 -3.39
N PRO A 146 22.66 -14.40 -4.25
CA PRO A 146 22.31 -15.76 -4.66
C PRO A 146 22.03 -16.67 -3.46
N GLY A 147 20.88 -17.30 -3.46
CA GLY A 147 20.45 -18.22 -2.41
C GLY A 147 19.74 -17.58 -1.22
N GLU A 148 19.64 -16.25 -1.09
CA GLU A 148 18.78 -15.60 -0.09
C GLU A 148 17.29 -15.79 -0.42
N VAL A 149 16.44 -15.82 0.61
CA VAL A 149 15.00 -16.02 0.47
C VAL A 149 14.31 -14.75 -0.05
N SER A 150 13.57 -14.88 -1.13
CA SER A 150 12.75 -13.80 -1.70
C SER A 150 11.44 -13.67 -0.93
N PHE A 151 11.13 -12.46 -0.46
CA PHE A 151 9.82 -12.22 0.13
C PHE A 151 8.69 -12.43 -0.88
N ALA A 152 8.83 -11.85 -2.08
CA ALA A 152 7.78 -11.86 -3.08
C ALA A 152 7.59 -13.24 -3.75
N ILE A 153 8.66 -14.04 -3.89
CA ILE A 153 8.61 -15.33 -4.57
C ILE A 153 8.32 -16.47 -3.59
N ASP A 154 8.96 -16.45 -2.41
CA ASP A 154 8.95 -17.58 -1.50
C ASP A 154 7.97 -17.38 -0.33
N VAL A 155 8.00 -16.24 0.35
CA VAL A 155 7.26 -16.02 1.61
C VAL A 155 5.85 -15.49 1.36
N ALA A 156 5.68 -14.45 0.55
CA ALA A 156 4.39 -13.80 0.32
C ALA A 156 3.29 -14.74 -0.21
N PRO A 157 3.58 -15.71 -1.13
CA PRO A 157 2.57 -16.67 -1.57
C PRO A 157 2.03 -17.54 -0.44
N VAL A 158 2.87 -17.94 0.52
CA VAL A 158 2.45 -18.71 1.69
C VAL A 158 1.54 -17.89 2.58
N LEU A 159 1.94 -16.64 2.88
CA LEU A 159 1.15 -15.72 3.71
C LEU A 159 -0.20 -15.41 3.08
N LEU A 160 -0.21 -15.17 1.77
CA LEU A 160 -1.43 -14.90 1.02
C LEU A 160 -2.40 -16.07 1.07
N LYS A 161 -1.92 -17.29 0.85
CA LYS A 161 -2.75 -18.49 0.81
C LYS A 161 -3.24 -18.93 2.19
N GLU A 162 -2.37 -18.90 3.19
CA GLU A 162 -2.65 -19.54 4.48
C GLU A 162 -3.13 -18.57 5.57
N CYS A 163 -2.87 -17.26 5.43
CA CYS A 163 -3.08 -16.30 6.51
C CYS A 163 -4.10 -15.19 6.16
N SER A 164 -4.17 -14.74 4.89
CA SER A 164 -4.95 -13.56 4.51
C SER A 164 -6.46 -13.72 4.70
N GLY A 165 -6.98 -14.96 4.74
CA GLY A 165 -8.40 -15.22 4.97
C GLY A 165 -8.91 -14.74 6.35
N CYS A 166 -8.04 -14.76 7.38
CA CYS A 166 -8.36 -14.28 8.73
C CYS A 166 -7.65 -12.96 9.07
N HIS A 167 -6.52 -12.69 8.42
CA HIS A 167 -5.69 -11.49 8.67
C HIS A 167 -5.68 -10.55 7.46
N GLY A 168 -6.82 -10.42 6.78
CA GLY A 168 -7.02 -9.56 5.61
C GLY A 168 -7.30 -8.10 5.96
N GLN A 169 -7.93 -7.39 5.02
CA GLN A 169 -8.22 -5.96 5.16
C GLN A 169 -9.43 -5.69 6.08
N GLN A 170 -10.47 -6.51 5.98
CA GLN A 170 -11.71 -6.33 6.73
C GLN A 170 -11.68 -7.19 8.01
N ASP A 171 -12.01 -6.58 9.14
CA ASP A 171 -12.13 -7.23 10.47
C ASP A 171 -11.00 -8.24 10.79
N PRO A 172 -9.73 -7.81 10.74
CA PRO A 172 -8.61 -8.74 10.89
C PRO A 172 -8.54 -9.30 12.31
N GLU A 173 -8.49 -10.62 12.42
CA GLU A 173 -8.34 -11.31 13.70
C GLU A 173 -7.11 -10.81 14.48
N ALA A 174 -7.29 -10.56 15.77
CA ALA A 174 -6.28 -9.98 16.66
C ALA A 174 -5.71 -8.62 16.19
N ASN A 175 -6.44 -7.87 15.37
CA ASN A 175 -6.00 -6.62 14.74
C ASN A 175 -4.69 -6.77 13.93
N LEU A 176 -4.40 -7.98 13.45
CA LEU A 176 -3.24 -8.28 12.63
C LEU A 176 -3.61 -8.25 11.15
N ARG A 177 -3.04 -7.32 10.39
CA ARG A 177 -3.19 -7.25 8.93
C ARG A 177 -1.97 -7.81 8.23
N MET A 178 -2.17 -8.82 7.38
CA MET A 178 -1.16 -9.36 6.50
C MET A 178 -1.44 -8.97 5.04
N THR A 179 -1.75 -7.69 4.82
CA THR A 179 -2.11 -7.15 3.50
C THR A 179 -0.93 -6.55 2.74
N SER A 180 0.17 -6.29 3.42
CA SER A 180 1.44 -5.82 2.88
C SER A 180 2.58 -6.17 3.85
N LEU A 181 3.84 -6.08 3.40
CA LEU A 181 4.98 -6.29 4.29
C LEU A 181 5.01 -5.28 5.44
N ASP A 182 4.72 -4.03 5.15
CA ASP A 182 4.65 -2.96 6.16
C ASP A 182 3.59 -3.28 7.23
N ALA A 183 2.39 -3.71 6.84
CA ALA A 183 1.34 -4.09 7.77
C ALA A 183 1.71 -5.33 8.60
N LEU A 184 2.37 -6.32 8.00
CA LEU A 184 2.88 -7.51 8.67
C LEU A 184 3.93 -7.17 9.73
N LEU A 185 4.90 -6.32 9.41
CA LEU A 185 5.97 -5.92 10.34
C LEU A 185 5.45 -5.09 11.51
N ARG A 186 4.42 -4.26 11.31
CA ARG A 186 3.74 -3.58 12.42
C ARG A 186 3.13 -4.56 13.42
N GLY A 187 2.67 -5.71 12.96
CA GLY A 187 2.04 -6.73 13.79
C GLY A 187 0.60 -6.39 14.21
N GLY A 188 0.13 -7.07 15.25
CA GLY A 188 -1.23 -6.94 15.78
C GLY A 188 -1.25 -6.78 17.30
N ARG A 189 -2.34 -7.22 17.94
CA ARG A 189 -2.54 -7.13 19.41
C ARG A 189 -1.38 -7.73 20.21
N SER A 190 -0.70 -8.75 19.70
CA SER A 190 0.42 -9.42 20.38
C SER A 190 1.79 -8.81 20.07
N GLY A 191 1.83 -7.64 19.42
CA GLY A 191 3.06 -6.93 19.05
C GLY A 191 3.58 -7.28 17.65
N PRO A 192 4.83 -6.89 17.33
CA PRO A 192 5.49 -7.14 16.06
C PRO A 192 5.55 -8.64 15.73
N LEU A 193 5.24 -8.96 14.47
CA LEU A 193 5.18 -10.35 14.04
C LEU A 193 6.56 -10.93 13.72
N ALA A 194 7.45 -10.13 13.16
CA ALA A 194 8.82 -10.52 12.83
C ALA A 194 9.81 -9.52 13.44
N THR A 195 10.91 -10.04 13.97
CA THR A 195 12.07 -9.27 14.42
C THR A 195 13.25 -9.64 13.52
N PRO A 196 13.67 -8.73 12.62
CA PRO A 196 14.78 -8.99 11.71
C PRO A 196 16.03 -9.52 12.41
N GLY A 197 16.64 -10.56 11.84
CA GLY A 197 17.80 -11.23 12.40
C GLY A 197 17.51 -12.15 13.59
N LYS A 198 16.22 -12.38 13.93
CA LYS A 198 15.81 -13.22 15.06
C LYS A 198 14.65 -14.13 14.68
N GLY A 199 14.83 -14.97 13.67
CA GLY A 199 13.79 -15.81 13.10
C GLY A 199 13.10 -16.68 14.13
N GLY A 200 13.84 -17.52 14.83
CA GLY A 200 13.31 -18.45 15.84
C GLY A 200 12.62 -17.77 17.02
N ALA A 201 13.02 -16.55 17.38
CA ALA A 201 12.41 -15.75 18.44
C ALA A 201 11.20 -14.92 17.97
N SER A 202 11.00 -14.76 16.66
CA SER A 202 9.91 -13.99 16.07
C SER A 202 8.56 -14.64 16.34
N LEU A 203 7.56 -13.81 16.65
CA LEU A 203 6.21 -14.28 16.96
C LEU A 203 5.60 -15.10 15.82
N LEU A 204 5.86 -14.71 14.57
CA LEU A 204 5.43 -15.46 13.38
C LEU A 204 5.89 -16.91 13.44
N VAL A 205 7.20 -17.14 13.60
CA VAL A 205 7.78 -18.48 13.59
C VAL A 205 7.32 -19.29 14.80
N ARG A 206 7.27 -18.68 15.98
CA ARG A 206 6.75 -19.33 17.20
C ARG A 206 5.28 -19.75 17.04
N LYS A 207 4.44 -18.87 16.48
CA LYS A 207 3.02 -19.17 16.19
C LYS A 207 2.86 -20.30 15.17
N LEU A 208 3.70 -20.36 14.14
CA LEU A 208 3.68 -21.45 13.15
C LEU A 208 4.11 -22.78 13.77
N ARG A 209 5.11 -22.77 14.66
CA ARG A 209 5.60 -23.95 15.38
C ARG A 209 4.70 -24.40 16.53
N GLY A 210 3.87 -23.49 17.08
CA GLY A 210 3.06 -23.76 18.25
C GLY A 210 3.87 -23.92 19.55
N ARG A 211 5.02 -23.23 19.66
CA ARG A 211 5.92 -23.28 20.82
C ARG A 211 6.16 -21.89 21.38
N ASP A 212 6.22 -21.79 22.72
CA ASP A 212 6.50 -20.57 23.47
C ASP A 212 5.54 -19.42 23.08
N ILE A 213 4.24 -19.72 23.01
CA ILE A 213 3.19 -18.81 22.58
C ILE A 213 2.04 -18.73 23.61
N GLU A 214 1.47 -17.57 23.75
CA GLU A 214 0.15 -17.42 24.32
C GLU A 214 -0.91 -17.73 23.26
N GLY A 215 -1.98 -18.46 23.65
CA GLY A 215 -3.07 -18.85 22.76
C GLY A 215 -2.68 -19.95 21.76
N GLN A 216 -3.33 -19.98 20.60
CA GLN A 216 -3.29 -21.13 19.70
C GLN A 216 -2.20 -21.01 18.61
N ARG A 217 -1.79 -22.17 18.09
CA ARG A 217 -0.91 -22.29 16.94
C ARG A 217 -1.61 -21.77 15.65
N MET A 218 -0.84 -21.23 14.74
CA MET A 218 -1.32 -20.78 13.42
C MET A 218 -0.79 -21.70 12.30
N PRO A 219 -1.53 -21.82 11.18
CA PRO A 219 -2.89 -21.34 10.95
C PRO A 219 -3.90 -22.05 11.86
N LEU A 220 -4.90 -21.27 12.36
CA LEU A 220 -5.92 -21.80 13.26
C LEU A 220 -6.83 -22.79 12.52
N ASN A 221 -7.16 -23.93 13.17
CA ASN A 221 -8.03 -24.97 12.64
C ASN A 221 -7.58 -25.58 11.29
N LYS A 222 -6.31 -25.40 10.92
CA LYS A 222 -5.69 -26.03 9.75
C LYS A 222 -4.54 -26.95 10.16
N GLN A 223 -4.12 -27.81 9.24
CA GLN A 223 -2.90 -28.59 9.40
C GLN A 223 -1.69 -27.63 9.57
N PRO A 224 -0.66 -28.02 10.35
CA PRO A 224 0.59 -27.27 10.42
C PRO A 224 1.18 -27.08 9.02
N LEU A 225 1.83 -25.93 8.81
CA LEU A 225 2.68 -25.79 7.64
C LEU A 225 3.81 -26.82 7.68
N ALA A 226 4.27 -27.26 6.51
CA ALA A 226 5.40 -28.16 6.39
C ALA A 226 6.66 -27.55 7.05
N ALA A 227 7.49 -28.38 7.63
CA ALA A 227 8.65 -27.93 8.40
C ALA A 227 9.67 -27.13 7.58
N ASP A 228 9.84 -27.47 6.31
CA ASP A 228 10.67 -26.77 5.34
C ASP A 228 10.13 -25.36 5.01
N VAL A 229 8.81 -25.22 4.91
CA VAL A 229 8.14 -23.91 4.71
C VAL A 229 8.35 -23.01 5.94
N ILE A 230 8.22 -23.57 7.15
CA ILE A 230 8.49 -22.81 8.38
C ILE A 230 9.96 -22.42 8.47
N ALA A 231 10.88 -23.32 8.13
CA ALA A 231 12.32 -23.04 8.10
C ALA A 231 12.70 -21.98 7.06
N MET A 232 12.04 -21.98 5.89
CA MET A 232 12.21 -20.94 4.87
C MET A 232 11.75 -19.57 5.38
N ILE A 233 10.58 -19.48 6.04
CA ILE A 233 10.09 -18.23 6.65
C ILE A 233 11.04 -17.75 7.76
N GLU A 234 11.51 -18.66 8.62
CA GLU A 234 12.49 -18.35 9.67
C GLU A 234 13.76 -17.77 9.09
N ARG A 235 14.30 -18.41 8.05
CA ARG A 235 15.50 -17.97 7.34
C ARG A 235 15.31 -16.58 6.73
N TRP A 236 14.17 -16.29 6.10
CA TRP A 236 13.86 -14.95 5.61
C TRP A 236 13.91 -13.90 6.72
N VAL A 237 13.40 -14.23 7.92
CA VAL A 237 13.47 -13.32 9.08
C VAL A 237 14.91 -13.17 9.56
N ASP A 238 15.71 -14.25 9.61
CA ASP A 238 17.12 -14.21 10.00
C ASP A 238 17.97 -13.41 9.01
N GLU A 239 17.63 -13.45 7.71
CA GLU A 239 18.23 -12.64 6.66
C GLU A 239 17.79 -11.17 6.70
N GLY A 240 17.00 -10.76 7.72
CA GLY A 240 16.62 -9.39 7.99
C GLY A 240 15.19 -9.01 7.57
N ALA A 241 14.32 -9.97 7.29
CA ALA A 241 12.93 -9.76 6.86
C ALA A 241 12.82 -8.75 5.70
N ARG A 242 13.71 -8.88 4.71
CA ARG A 242 13.89 -7.92 3.62
C ARG A 242 12.83 -8.06 2.54
N LEU A 243 12.57 -6.93 1.87
CA LEU A 243 11.76 -6.83 0.66
C LEU A 243 12.70 -6.77 -0.55
N ASP A 244 12.42 -7.56 -1.58
CA ASP A 244 13.26 -7.71 -2.76
C ASP A 244 12.67 -7.10 -4.04
N MET A 245 11.42 -6.62 -3.99
CA MET A 245 10.79 -5.88 -5.10
C MET A 245 9.61 -5.03 -4.64
N LEU A 246 9.34 -3.96 -5.38
CA LEU A 246 8.27 -3.00 -5.12
C LEU A 246 8.41 -2.29 -3.74
N ALA A 247 7.36 -1.64 -3.26
CA ALA A 247 7.35 -0.95 -1.97
C ALA A 247 6.78 -1.85 -0.86
N ALA A 248 7.18 -1.60 0.39
CA ALA A 248 6.70 -2.36 1.56
C ALA A 248 5.18 -2.20 1.80
N THR A 249 4.59 -1.11 1.31
CA THR A 249 3.15 -0.83 1.34
C THR A 249 2.37 -1.49 0.21
N THR A 250 3.05 -2.10 -0.77
CA THR A 250 2.40 -2.77 -1.90
C THR A 250 1.52 -3.92 -1.38
N PRO A 251 0.27 -4.06 -1.89
CA PRO A 251 -0.60 -5.18 -1.55
C PRO A 251 0.08 -6.54 -1.78
N LEU A 252 -0.17 -7.49 -0.88
CA LEU A 252 0.49 -8.79 -0.90
C LEU A 252 0.19 -9.57 -2.19
N GLU A 253 -1.04 -9.49 -2.70
CA GLU A 253 -1.42 -10.09 -3.99
C GLU A 253 -0.59 -9.54 -5.14
N THR A 254 -0.32 -8.25 -5.13
CA THR A 254 0.49 -7.57 -6.14
C THR A 254 1.95 -8.00 -6.07
N LEU A 255 2.51 -8.14 -4.86
CA LEU A 255 3.87 -8.67 -4.65
C LEU A 255 4.00 -10.11 -5.16
N VAL A 256 3.01 -10.96 -4.86
CA VAL A 256 2.97 -12.34 -5.35
C VAL A 256 2.90 -12.38 -6.87
N ALA A 257 2.05 -11.55 -7.48
CA ALA A 257 1.94 -11.46 -8.93
C ALA A 257 3.26 -11.01 -9.59
N ALA A 258 3.94 -10.03 -9.00
CA ALA A 258 5.26 -9.58 -9.44
C ALA A 258 6.33 -10.67 -9.28
N GLY A 259 6.33 -11.39 -8.16
CA GLY A 259 7.22 -12.53 -7.90
C GLY A 259 7.05 -13.64 -8.93
N ARG A 260 5.82 -14.03 -9.23
CA ARG A 260 5.51 -15.01 -10.28
C ARG A 260 5.92 -14.53 -11.66
N ALA A 261 5.65 -13.27 -11.97
CA ALA A 261 6.09 -12.68 -13.24
C ALA A 261 7.62 -12.75 -13.42
N ARG A 262 8.39 -12.70 -12.32
CA ARG A 262 9.85 -12.80 -12.35
C ARG A 262 10.36 -14.24 -12.41
N SER A 263 9.75 -15.17 -11.70
CA SER A 263 10.25 -16.54 -11.50
C SER A 263 9.72 -17.57 -12.50
N MET A 264 8.49 -17.40 -13.03
CA MET A 264 7.86 -18.37 -13.95
C MET A 264 8.36 -18.20 -15.38
N SER A 265 8.24 -19.25 -16.20
CA SER A 265 8.39 -19.14 -17.66
C SER A 265 7.27 -18.24 -18.24
N ASN A 266 7.52 -17.62 -19.40
CA ASN A 266 6.47 -16.80 -20.04
C ASN A 266 5.22 -17.63 -20.36
N ALA A 267 5.41 -18.84 -20.87
CA ALA A 267 4.31 -19.74 -21.24
C ALA A 267 3.47 -20.19 -20.04
N ASP A 268 4.09 -20.48 -18.89
CA ASP A 268 3.36 -20.88 -17.70
C ASP A 268 2.63 -19.70 -17.05
N LEU A 269 3.26 -18.53 -17.06
CA LEU A 269 2.64 -17.29 -16.60
C LEU A 269 1.43 -16.90 -17.48
N GLU A 270 1.54 -17.11 -18.80
CA GLU A 270 0.46 -16.89 -19.76
C GLU A 270 -0.73 -17.80 -19.48
N LYS A 271 -0.50 -19.12 -19.31
CA LYS A 271 -1.55 -20.07 -18.92
C LYS A 271 -2.24 -19.67 -17.62
N LEU A 272 -1.45 -19.28 -16.62
CA LEU A 272 -1.95 -18.86 -15.30
C LEU A 272 -2.85 -17.62 -15.43
N ARG A 273 -2.38 -16.57 -16.12
CA ARG A 273 -3.13 -15.33 -16.32
C ARG A 273 -4.40 -15.51 -17.12
N PHE A 274 -4.36 -16.30 -18.17
CA PHE A 274 -5.53 -16.54 -19.01
C PHE A 274 -6.58 -17.37 -18.27
N ALA A 275 -6.17 -18.35 -17.47
CA ALA A 275 -7.09 -19.07 -16.58
C ALA A 275 -7.70 -18.14 -15.52
N ALA A 276 -6.89 -17.26 -14.91
CA ALA A 276 -7.38 -16.25 -13.97
C ALA A 276 -8.30 -15.23 -14.65
N GLY A 277 -8.03 -14.84 -15.89
CA GLY A 277 -8.88 -13.96 -16.68
C GLY A 277 -10.28 -14.56 -16.94
N ARG A 278 -10.35 -15.84 -17.29
CA ARG A 278 -11.65 -16.54 -17.41
C ARG A 278 -12.41 -16.63 -16.08
N LYS A 279 -11.67 -16.84 -14.98
CA LYS A 279 -12.29 -16.86 -13.65
C LYS A 279 -12.85 -15.48 -13.27
N LEU A 280 -12.14 -14.41 -13.65
CA LEU A 280 -12.60 -13.04 -13.42
C LEU A 280 -13.88 -12.74 -14.20
N TRP A 281 -13.99 -13.19 -15.47
CA TRP A 281 -15.23 -13.09 -16.26
C TRP A 281 -16.39 -13.79 -15.56
N ARG A 282 -16.23 -15.05 -15.14
CA ARG A 282 -17.30 -15.79 -14.45
C ARG A 282 -17.74 -15.14 -13.15
N ARG A 283 -16.84 -14.40 -12.49
CA ARG A 283 -17.23 -13.59 -11.34
C ARG A 283 -18.02 -12.34 -11.75
N ALA A 284 -17.67 -11.74 -12.88
CA ALA A 284 -18.37 -10.58 -13.42
C ALA A 284 -19.75 -10.94 -13.94
N ILE A 285 -19.85 -12.00 -14.73
CA ILE A 285 -21.06 -12.47 -15.44
C ILE A 285 -21.20 -13.97 -15.17
N PRO A 286 -21.78 -14.38 -14.02
CA PRO A 286 -21.83 -15.80 -13.61
C PRO A 286 -22.65 -16.70 -14.55
N ASP A 287 -23.67 -16.13 -15.17
CA ASP A 287 -24.67 -16.87 -15.95
C ASP A 287 -24.31 -17.03 -17.44
N GLU A 288 -23.13 -16.50 -17.84
CA GLU A 288 -22.69 -16.53 -19.23
C GLU A 288 -21.24 -17.03 -19.38
N GLU A 289 -21.07 -18.15 -20.10
CA GLU A 289 -19.73 -18.68 -20.39
C GLU A 289 -19.09 -17.87 -21.53
N PRO A 290 -17.92 -17.31 -21.34
CA PRO A 290 -17.30 -16.45 -22.33
C PRO A 290 -16.66 -17.24 -23.46
N LEU A 291 -16.67 -16.67 -24.67
CA LEU A 291 -15.75 -17.06 -25.71
C LEU A 291 -14.35 -16.48 -25.43
N ALA A 292 -13.32 -17.24 -25.78
CA ALA A 292 -11.94 -16.77 -25.62
C ALA A 292 -11.10 -17.12 -26.84
N GLU A 293 -10.40 -16.13 -27.36
CA GLU A 293 -9.46 -16.26 -28.46
C GLU A 293 -8.05 -15.84 -28.00
N LEU A 294 -7.04 -16.61 -28.43
CA LEU A 294 -5.63 -16.39 -28.04
C LEU A 294 -4.83 -16.01 -29.26
N VAL A 295 -4.29 -14.79 -29.27
CA VAL A 295 -3.53 -14.25 -30.39
C VAL A 295 -2.35 -13.40 -29.90
N GLY A 296 -1.13 -13.69 -30.34
CA GLY A 296 0.03 -12.82 -30.11
C GLY A 296 0.31 -12.46 -28.64
N GLY A 297 0.02 -13.36 -27.67
CA GLY A 297 0.14 -13.08 -26.24
C GLY A 297 -1.01 -12.24 -25.67
N VAL A 298 -2.13 -12.15 -26.38
CA VAL A 298 -3.38 -11.52 -25.97
C VAL A 298 -4.48 -12.57 -25.82
N CYS A 299 -5.18 -12.57 -24.70
CA CYS A 299 -6.40 -13.34 -24.51
C CYS A 299 -7.61 -12.40 -24.61
N LEU A 300 -8.35 -12.49 -25.72
CA LEU A 300 -9.66 -11.84 -25.85
C LEU A 300 -10.70 -12.70 -25.15
N ILE A 301 -11.48 -12.11 -24.25
CA ILE A 301 -12.55 -12.79 -23.52
C ILE A 301 -13.82 -11.96 -23.67
N GLY A 302 -14.90 -12.57 -24.14
CA GLY A 302 -16.11 -11.79 -24.37
C GLY A 302 -17.34 -12.63 -24.71
N ASN A 303 -18.47 -11.95 -24.92
CA ASN A 303 -19.76 -12.54 -25.26
C ASN A 303 -20.27 -12.09 -26.64
N LEU A 304 -19.36 -11.76 -27.54
CA LEU A 304 -19.71 -11.51 -28.93
C LEU A 304 -20.05 -12.84 -29.65
N PRO A 305 -20.80 -12.80 -30.77
CA PRO A 305 -20.94 -13.97 -31.61
C PRO A 305 -19.60 -14.57 -32.03
N ALA A 306 -19.50 -15.91 -32.10
CA ALA A 306 -18.24 -16.60 -32.35
C ALA A 306 -17.51 -16.16 -33.65
N ALA A 307 -18.26 -15.86 -34.70
CA ALA A 307 -17.68 -15.31 -35.94
C ALA A 307 -16.99 -13.96 -35.66
N ARG A 308 -17.67 -13.05 -34.94
CA ARG A 308 -17.15 -11.72 -34.62
C ARG A 308 -15.95 -11.80 -33.65
N MET A 309 -15.94 -12.75 -32.71
CA MET A 309 -14.79 -12.97 -31.83
C MET A 309 -13.54 -13.37 -32.63
N ARG A 310 -13.69 -14.28 -33.62
CA ARG A 310 -12.57 -14.67 -34.48
C ARG A 310 -12.07 -13.54 -35.39
N GLU A 311 -12.98 -12.76 -35.95
CA GLU A 311 -12.63 -11.58 -36.77
C GLU A 311 -11.87 -10.58 -35.89
N LEU A 312 -12.36 -10.28 -34.69
CA LEU A 312 -11.72 -9.37 -33.75
C LEU A 312 -10.33 -9.88 -33.32
N ALA A 313 -10.17 -11.19 -33.14
CA ALA A 313 -8.88 -11.80 -32.86
C ALA A 313 -7.90 -11.60 -34.01
N ALA A 314 -8.33 -11.84 -35.25
CA ALA A 314 -7.51 -11.60 -36.42
C ALA A 314 -7.11 -10.12 -36.62
N GLU A 315 -7.98 -9.19 -36.25
CA GLU A 315 -7.68 -7.76 -36.21
C GLU A 315 -6.73 -7.39 -35.05
N THR A 316 -6.86 -8.04 -33.91
CA THR A 316 -6.08 -7.74 -32.71
C THR A 316 -4.62 -8.12 -32.84
N GLU A 317 -4.29 -9.22 -33.50
CA GLU A 317 -2.91 -9.71 -33.63
C GLU A 317 -1.96 -8.68 -34.25
N PRO A 318 -2.24 -8.12 -35.43
CA PRO A 318 -1.37 -7.08 -36.04
C PRO A 318 -1.37 -5.78 -35.23
N LEU A 319 -2.45 -5.43 -34.55
CA LEU A 319 -2.49 -4.26 -33.68
C LEU A 319 -1.61 -4.46 -32.44
N ALA A 320 -1.67 -5.64 -31.79
CA ALA A 320 -0.83 -5.98 -30.65
C ALA A 320 0.66 -5.93 -31.03
N GLU A 321 1.01 -6.44 -32.20
CA GLU A 321 2.39 -6.39 -32.70
C GLU A 321 2.85 -4.95 -32.97
N ARG A 322 1.99 -4.08 -33.52
CA ARG A 322 2.31 -2.65 -33.66
C ARG A 322 2.50 -1.96 -32.32
N VAL A 323 1.60 -2.20 -31.36
CA VAL A 323 1.72 -1.66 -29.99
C VAL A 323 3.02 -2.13 -29.35
N ARG A 324 3.36 -3.42 -29.48
CA ARG A 324 4.60 -4.00 -28.97
C ARG A 324 5.82 -3.27 -29.51
N ARG A 325 5.91 -3.11 -30.84
CA ARG A 325 7.04 -2.40 -31.50
C ARG A 325 7.15 -0.94 -31.06
N GLU A 326 6.03 -0.26 -30.90
CA GLU A 326 6.01 1.14 -30.47
C GLU A 326 6.46 1.31 -29.00
N LEU A 327 6.09 0.36 -28.12
CA LEU A 327 6.43 0.41 -26.69
C LEU A 327 7.80 -0.18 -26.35
N LEU A 328 8.20 -1.27 -27.03
CA LEU A 328 9.34 -2.10 -26.65
C LEU A 328 10.43 -2.14 -27.73
N GLY A 329 10.13 -1.76 -28.97
CA GLY A 329 10.99 -2.07 -30.10
C GLY A 329 10.93 -3.57 -30.44
N ASP A 330 12.07 -4.21 -30.60
CA ASP A 330 12.15 -5.64 -30.98
C ASP A 330 12.27 -6.59 -29.76
N ALA A 331 12.21 -6.05 -28.54
CA ALA A 331 12.46 -6.81 -27.31
C ALA A 331 11.19 -7.47 -26.74
N GLY A 332 11.13 -8.80 -26.75
CA GLY A 332 10.20 -9.60 -25.94
C GLY A 332 8.70 -9.47 -26.24
N PRO A 333 7.84 -10.09 -25.43
CA PRO A 333 6.38 -10.01 -25.55
C PRO A 333 5.87 -8.63 -25.09
N LEU A 334 4.67 -8.24 -25.54
CA LEU A 334 4.00 -6.99 -25.15
C LEU A 334 3.94 -6.82 -23.60
N LEU A 335 3.59 -7.87 -22.92
CA LEU A 335 3.73 -8.04 -21.48
C LEU A 335 4.13 -9.49 -21.21
N ARG A 336 5.09 -9.71 -20.34
CA ARG A 336 5.45 -11.05 -19.92
C ARG A 336 4.24 -11.72 -19.24
N GLY A 337 3.85 -12.92 -19.72
CA GLY A 337 2.61 -13.60 -19.31
C GLY A 337 1.33 -13.08 -19.97
N GLY A 338 1.47 -12.28 -21.04
CA GLY A 338 0.34 -11.81 -21.85
C GLY A 338 -0.54 -10.76 -21.16
N VAL A 339 -1.52 -10.29 -21.93
CA VAL A 339 -2.60 -9.39 -21.45
C VAL A 339 -3.95 -10.01 -21.72
N VAL A 340 -4.95 -9.67 -20.91
CA VAL A 340 -6.35 -10.04 -21.13
C VAL A 340 -7.10 -8.80 -21.64
N VAL A 341 -7.95 -8.96 -22.65
CA VAL A 341 -8.88 -7.91 -23.07
C VAL A 341 -10.29 -8.43 -23.01
N TYR A 342 -11.08 -7.85 -22.11
CA TYR A 342 -12.50 -8.13 -22.00
C TYR A 342 -13.27 -7.30 -23.02
N VAL A 343 -14.09 -7.98 -23.82
CA VAL A 343 -14.87 -7.35 -24.89
C VAL A 343 -16.35 -7.55 -24.63
N PHE A 344 -17.04 -6.43 -24.38
CA PHE A 344 -18.45 -6.42 -24.06
C PHE A 344 -19.27 -5.96 -25.27
N ARG A 345 -20.35 -6.67 -25.55
CA ARG A 345 -21.34 -6.27 -26.53
C ARG A 345 -22.33 -5.27 -25.96
N GLN A 346 -22.69 -5.42 -24.68
CA GLN A 346 -23.73 -4.63 -24.03
C GLN A 346 -23.19 -3.85 -22.84
N ALA A 347 -23.73 -2.65 -22.67
CA ALA A 347 -23.39 -1.78 -21.54
C ALA A 347 -23.72 -2.40 -20.16
N TYR A 348 -24.76 -3.25 -20.12
CA TYR A 348 -25.15 -3.97 -18.91
C TYR A 348 -24.04 -4.92 -18.44
N ASP A 349 -23.49 -5.75 -19.34
CA ASP A 349 -22.43 -6.70 -19.02
C ASP A 349 -21.15 -6.00 -18.57
N TYR A 350 -20.83 -4.87 -19.22
CA TYR A 350 -19.70 -4.05 -18.80
C TYR A 350 -19.94 -3.42 -17.42
N SER A 351 -21.17 -3.03 -17.10
CA SER A 351 -21.52 -2.55 -15.76
C SER A 351 -21.47 -3.66 -14.71
N ALA A 352 -21.79 -4.90 -15.07
CA ALA A 352 -21.66 -6.07 -14.18
C ALA A 352 -20.20 -6.32 -13.78
N LEU A 353 -19.23 -6.14 -14.69
CA LEU A 353 -17.80 -6.18 -14.33
C LEU A 353 -17.46 -5.14 -13.24
N TRP A 354 -17.97 -3.92 -13.38
CA TRP A 354 -17.73 -2.87 -12.38
C TRP A 354 -18.35 -3.21 -11.02
N GLN A 355 -19.58 -3.69 -11.00
CA GLN A 355 -20.29 -4.05 -9.76
C GLN A 355 -19.67 -5.26 -9.07
N ASN A 356 -19.49 -6.37 -9.81
CA ASN A 356 -19.17 -7.66 -9.24
C ASN A 356 -17.66 -7.90 -9.02
N VAL A 357 -16.81 -7.15 -9.72
CA VAL A 357 -15.35 -7.29 -9.64
C VAL A 357 -14.71 -6.09 -8.96
N LEU A 358 -15.07 -4.87 -9.38
CA LEU A 358 -14.47 -3.64 -8.87
C LEU A 358 -15.22 -3.07 -7.67
N ASN A 359 -16.40 -3.64 -7.33
CA ASN A 359 -17.27 -3.18 -6.25
C ASN A 359 -17.60 -1.69 -6.33
N ALA A 360 -17.87 -1.21 -7.55
CA ALA A 360 -18.18 0.19 -7.87
C ALA A 360 -19.22 0.29 -8.99
N GLU A 361 -19.84 1.43 -9.12
CA GLU A 361 -20.68 1.73 -10.28
C GLU A 361 -19.82 2.12 -11.48
N ARG A 362 -20.21 1.69 -12.67
CA ARG A 362 -19.54 2.10 -13.90
C ARG A 362 -19.76 3.60 -14.15
N PRO A 363 -18.72 4.41 -14.28
CA PRO A 363 -18.85 5.83 -14.60
C PRO A 363 -19.63 6.05 -15.90
N LYS A 364 -20.53 7.05 -15.89
CA LYS A 364 -21.34 7.37 -17.05
C LYS A 364 -20.44 7.77 -18.23
N GLY A 365 -20.72 7.23 -19.41
CA GLY A 365 -19.93 7.52 -20.62
C GLY A 365 -18.61 6.76 -20.73
N LEU A 366 -18.22 5.98 -19.72
CA LEU A 366 -17.02 5.18 -19.82
C LEU A 366 -17.24 3.96 -20.71
N VAL A 367 -16.47 3.85 -21.79
CA VAL A 367 -16.51 2.76 -22.76
C VAL A 367 -15.33 1.80 -22.68
N GLY A 368 -14.32 2.12 -21.87
CA GLY A 368 -13.17 1.26 -21.65
C GLY A 368 -12.35 1.70 -20.44
N HIS A 369 -11.68 0.73 -19.81
CA HIS A 369 -10.71 0.98 -18.74
C HIS A 369 -9.65 -0.11 -18.73
N VAL A 370 -8.56 0.14 -18.02
CA VAL A 370 -7.48 -0.81 -17.83
C VAL A 370 -7.23 -1.01 -16.34
N GLY A 371 -6.74 -2.18 -15.96
CA GLY A 371 -6.46 -2.46 -14.56
C GLY A 371 -5.65 -3.72 -14.35
N VAL A 372 -5.40 -3.98 -13.08
CA VAL A 372 -4.80 -5.23 -12.61
C VAL A 372 -5.71 -5.82 -11.54
N SER A 373 -6.06 -7.09 -11.68
CA SER A 373 -6.80 -7.85 -10.68
C SER A 373 -6.06 -9.15 -10.38
N GLY A 374 -5.45 -9.22 -9.19
CA GLY A 374 -4.54 -10.31 -8.86
C GLY A 374 -3.38 -10.38 -9.87
N GLU A 375 -3.33 -11.47 -10.64
CA GLU A 375 -2.28 -11.69 -11.64
C GLU A 375 -2.62 -11.19 -13.03
N VAL A 376 -3.88 -10.76 -13.25
CA VAL A 376 -4.41 -10.38 -14.56
C VAL A 376 -4.22 -8.90 -14.81
N ALA A 377 -3.31 -8.55 -15.71
CA ALA A 377 -3.31 -7.23 -16.33
C ALA A 377 -4.32 -7.23 -17.47
N TYR A 378 -5.31 -6.35 -17.41
CA TYR A 378 -6.41 -6.37 -18.37
C TYR A 378 -6.80 -5.00 -18.90
N GLY A 379 -7.35 -5.02 -20.12
CA GLY A 379 -8.19 -3.96 -20.64
C GLY A 379 -9.63 -4.46 -20.73
N ALA A 380 -10.58 -3.57 -20.60
CA ALA A 380 -12.00 -3.86 -20.78
C ALA A 380 -12.60 -2.81 -21.71
N VAL A 381 -13.36 -3.27 -22.72
CA VAL A 381 -13.94 -2.40 -23.73
C VAL A 381 -15.36 -2.78 -24.05
N LEU A 382 -16.23 -1.77 -24.07
CA LEU A 382 -17.57 -1.85 -24.65
C LEU A 382 -17.46 -1.44 -26.12
N LEU A 383 -17.67 -2.37 -27.02
CA LEU A 383 -17.61 -2.07 -28.46
C LEU A 383 -18.80 -1.22 -28.88
N PRO A 384 -18.59 -0.19 -29.70
CA PRO A 384 -19.68 0.62 -30.22
C PRO A 384 -20.57 -0.22 -31.16
N SER A 385 -21.87 0.07 -31.11
CA SER A 385 -22.82 -0.47 -32.07
C SER A 385 -22.79 0.42 -33.32
N GLY A 386 -22.24 -0.08 -34.42
CA GLY A 386 -22.20 0.68 -35.68
C GLY A 386 -21.18 0.13 -36.66
N ASP A 387 -21.23 0.65 -37.89
CA ASP A 387 -20.42 0.18 -39.03
C ASP A 387 -19.02 0.84 -39.13
N ASP A 388 -18.65 1.65 -38.16
CA ASP A 388 -17.32 2.30 -38.13
C ASP A 388 -16.25 1.31 -37.64
N GLU A 389 -15.48 0.77 -38.55
CA GLU A 389 -14.41 -0.21 -38.23
C GLU A 389 -13.20 0.42 -37.51
N ASP A 390 -12.97 1.71 -37.65
CA ASP A 390 -11.78 2.35 -37.07
C ASP A 390 -11.91 2.61 -35.57
N ASN A 391 -13.11 2.87 -35.07
CA ASN A 391 -13.33 3.08 -33.62
C ASN A 391 -13.03 1.81 -32.78
N PRO A 392 -13.50 0.62 -33.12
CA PRO A 392 -13.10 -0.60 -32.43
C PRO A 392 -11.59 -0.83 -32.40
N ARG A 393 -10.90 -0.60 -33.52
CA ARG A 393 -9.43 -0.73 -33.59
C ARG A 393 -8.70 0.26 -32.67
N ALA A 394 -9.14 1.51 -32.65
CA ALA A 394 -8.56 2.54 -31.76
C ALA A 394 -8.77 2.20 -30.29
N LEU A 395 -9.97 1.74 -29.92
CA LEU A 395 -10.28 1.29 -28.57
C LEU A 395 -9.47 0.06 -28.16
N LEU A 396 -9.31 -0.93 -29.05
CA LEU A 396 -8.46 -2.09 -28.79
C LEU A 396 -6.99 -1.69 -28.57
N VAL A 397 -6.45 -0.79 -29.37
CA VAL A 397 -5.07 -0.28 -29.19
C VAL A 397 -4.93 0.41 -27.83
N GLU A 398 -5.91 1.23 -27.41
CA GLU A 398 -5.92 1.83 -26.07
C GLU A 398 -5.83 0.76 -24.99
N GLN A 399 -6.66 -0.31 -25.09
CA GLN A 399 -6.69 -1.36 -24.08
C GLN A 399 -5.41 -2.21 -24.07
N LEU A 400 -4.89 -2.59 -25.24
CA LEU A 400 -3.66 -3.37 -25.36
C LEU A 400 -2.46 -2.65 -24.73
N ALA A 401 -2.24 -1.41 -25.11
CA ALA A 401 -1.14 -0.60 -24.58
C ALA A 401 -1.34 -0.27 -23.10
N GLY A 402 -2.56 0.10 -22.74
CA GLY A 402 -2.91 0.41 -21.36
C GLY A 402 -2.75 -0.79 -20.42
N ALA A 403 -3.26 -1.98 -20.81
CA ALA A 403 -3.11 -3.21 -20.03
C ALA A 403 -1.65 -3.63 -19.87
N ALA A 404 -0.87 -3.52 -20.95
CA ALA A 404 0.56 -3.85 -20.91
C ALA A 404 1.33 -2.94 -19.94
N LEU A 405 0.96 -1.67 -19.85
CA LEU A 405 1.55 -0.71 -18.91
C LEU A 405 1.01 -0.90 -17.49
N ALA A 406 -0.30 -1.12 -17.32
CA ALA A 406 -0.88 -1.45 -16.02
C ALA A 406 -0.20 -2.68 -15.39
N GLY A 407 0.09 -3.72 -16.19
CA GLY A 407 0.86 -4.89 -15.76
C GLY A 407 2.31 -4.60 -15.33
N ARG A 408 2.82 -3.41 -15.64
CA ARG A 408 4.11 -2.87 -15.16
C ARG A 408 3.95 -1.92 -13.96
N MET A 409 2.79 -1.95 -13.33
CA MET A 409 2.50 -1.18 -12.11
C MET A 409 2.57 0.34 -12.28
N VAL A 410 2.26 0.84 -13.50
CA VAL A 410 2.09 2.28 -13.67
C VAL A 410 0.71 2.72 -13.20
N PRO A 411 0.51 3.97 -12.74
CA PRO A 411 -0.80 4.50 -12.39
C PRO A 411 -1.78 4.45 -13.56
N GLU A 412 -3.08 4.25 -13.26
CA GLU A 412 -4.12 4.11 -14.29
C GLU A 412 -4.15 5.29 -15.27
N TRP A 413 -4.03 6.52 -14.76
CA TRP A 413 -3.98 7.71 -15.63
C TRP A 413 -2.88 7.63 -16.67
N PHE A 414 -1.68 7.12 -16.30
CA PHE A 414 -0.58 6.99 -17.25
C PHE A 414 -0.81 5.84 -18.24
N ALA A 415 -1.28 4.71 -17.75
CA ALA A 415 -1.60 3.54 -18.58
C ALA A 415 -2.62 3.89 -19.67
N ARG A 416 -3.73 4.53 -19.28
CA ARG A 416 -4.76 4.99 -20.22
C ARG A 416 -4.27 6.10 -21.14
N GLY A 417 -3.55 7.08 -20.59
CA GLY A 417 -2.98 8.16 -21.40
C GLY A 417 -2.03 7.66 -22.49
N ALA A 418 -1.14 6.75 -22.14
CA ALA A 418 -0.23 6.11 -23.11
C ALA A 418 -0.99 5.23 -24.10
N GLY A 419 -2.04 4.53 -23.66
CA GLY A 419 -2.94 3.78 -24.55
C GLY A 419 -3.55 4.66 -25.63
N ARG A 420 -4.08 5.82 -25.26
CA ARG A 420 -4.63 6.81 -26.21
C ARG A 420 -3.56 7.41 -27.12
N VAL A 421 -2.36 7.62 -26.62
CA VAL A 421 -1.22 8.03 -27.47
C VAL A 421 -0.90 6.96 -28.51
N MET A 422 -0.92 5.67 -28.13
CA MET A 422 -0.72 4.58 -29.07
C MET A 422 -1.85 4.51 -30.11
N ALA A 423 -3.12 4.62 -29.69
CA ALA A 423 -4.25 4.68 -30.60
C ALA A 423 -4.12 5.84 -31.60
N THR A 424 -3.70 7.01 -31.13
CA THR A 424 -3.45 8.19 -31.94
C THR A 424 -2.36 7.98 -33.01
N ARG A 425 -1.36 7.16 -32.71
CA ARG A 425 -0.26 6.85 -33.67
C ARG A 425 -0.63 5.74 -34.64
N ILE A 426 -1.37 4.75 -34.16
CA ILE A 426 -1.66 3.54 -34.93
C ILE A 426 -2.92 3.70 -35.77
N VAL A 427 -3.95 4.37 -35.27
CA VAL A 427 -5.26 4.56 -35.92
C VAL A 427 -5.64 6.06 -35.86
N PRO A 428 -4.81 6.96 -36.44
CA PRO A 428 -4.98 8.40 -36.29
C PRO A 428 -6.28 8.97 -36.87
N LYS A 429 -6.90 8.26 -37.83
CA LYS A 429 -8.11 8.72 -38.51
C LYS A 429 -9.41 8.30 -37.83
N ALA A 430 -9.34 7.42 -36.80
CA ALA A 430 -10.54 6.98 -36.09
C ALA A 430 -11.29 8.19 -35.51
N PRO A 431 -12.62 8.29 -35.70
CA PRO A 431 -13.42 9.37 -35.17
C PRO A 431 -13.23 9.57 -33.67
N VAL A 432 -13.21 8.51 -32.88
CA VAL A 432 -12.97 8.56 -31.44
C VAL A 432 -11.62 9.19 -31.07
N VAL A 433 -10.59 8.98 -31.86
CA VAL A 433 -9.26 9.59 -31.65
C VAL A 433 -9.31 11.09 -31.89
N GLN A 434 -10.07 11.54 -32.91
CA GLN A 434 -10.27 12.95 -33.19
C GLN A 434 -11.09 13.62 -32.09
N GLU A 435 -12.08 12.94 -31.55
CA GLU A 435 -12.88 13.41 -30.39
C GLU A 435 -11.98 13.57 -29.16
N TRP A 436 -11.19 12.56 -28.80
CA TRP A 436 -10.26 12.68 -27.66
C TRP A 436 -9.34 13.89 -27.77
N ARG A 437 -8.78 14.15 -28.97
CA ARG A 437 -7.90 15.31 -29.20
C ARG A 437 -8.62 16.64 -29.05
N ARG A 438 -9.83 16.73 -29.61
CA ARG A 438 -10.66 17.94 -29.53
C ARG A 438 -11.05 18.27 -28.10
N ASP A 439 -11.35 17.24 -27.30
CA ASP A 439 -11.95 17.39 -26.00
C ASP A 439 -10.92 17.56 -24.85
N VAL A 440 -9.61 17.48 -25.14
CA VAL A 440 -8.54 17.69 -24.13
C VAL A 440 -8.71 18.99 -23.33
N PRO A 441 -8.92 20.18 -23.94
CA PRO A 441 -9.01 21.41 -23.15
C PRO A 441 -10.22 21.41 -22.20
N ALA A 442 -11.37 20.88 -22.65
CA ALA A 442 -12.58 20.77 -21.82
C ALA A 442 -12.37 19.76 -20.69
N ALA A 443 -11.74 18.63 -20.97
CA ALA A 443 -11.40 17.62 -19.97
C ALA A 443 -10.49 18.20 -18.87
N VAL A 444 -9.44 18.92 -19.25
CA VAL A 444 -8.52 19.58 -18.30
C VAL A 444 -9.26 20.61 -17.43
N ALA A 445 -10.18 21.37 -18.01
CA ALA A 445 -10.98 22.34 -17.25
C ALA A 445 -11.95 21.67 -16.24
N GLY A 446 -12.38 20.45 -16.53
CA GLY A 446 -13.27 19.66 -15.64
C GLY A 446 -12.55 18.86 -14.56
N LEU A 447 -11.21 18.77 -14.59
CA LEU A 447 -10.43 18.17 -13.53
C LEU A 447 -10.36 19.11 -12.32
N GLY A 448 -10.54 18.63 -11.13
CA GLY A 448 -10.38 19.42 -9.90
C GLY A 448 -8.94 19.88 -9.70
N SER A 449 -8.14 19.14 -8.97
CA SER A 449 -6.73 19.43 -8.73
C SER A 449 -5.82 18.42 -9.43
N ALA A 450 -4.52 18.75 -9.53
CA ALA A 450 -3.51 17.81 -9.97
C ALA A 450 -3.44 16.56 -9.07
N ALA A 451 -3.68 16.72 -7.77
CA ALA A 451 -3.75 15.62 -6.83
C ALA A 451 -4.94 14.69 -7.11
N ASP A 452 -6.11 15.24 -7.42
CA ASP A 452 -7.29 14.44 -7.79
C ASP A 452 -7.05 13.65 -9.08
N PHE A 453 -6.45 14.27 -10.08
CA PHE A 453 -6.08 13.60 -11.34
C PHE A 453 -5.09 12.47 -11.10
N LEU A 454 -4.00 12.72 -10.41
CA LEU A 454 -2.94 11.73 -10.16
C LEU A 454 -3.37 10.64 -9.18
N GLY A 455 -4.22 11.00 -8.22
CA GLY A 455 -4.76 10.08 -7.20
C GLY A 455 -5.96 9.25 -7.67
N GLY A 456 -6.48 9.50 -8.89
CA GLY A 456 -7.64 8.77 -9.42
C GLY A 456 -8.98 9.18 -8.81
N HIS A 457 -9.08 10.38 -8.22
CA HIS A 457 -10.32 10.92 -7.62
C HIS A 457 -11.14 11.77 -8.58
N ALA A 458 -10.56 12.17 -9.71
CA ALA A 458 -11.26 12.95 -10.74
C ALA A 458 -12.16 12.04 -11.61
N ASP A 459 -13.09 12.66 -12.37
CA ASP A 459 -13.94 11.94 -13.31
C ASP A 459 -13.12 11.04 -14.26
N PRO A 460 -13.40 9.73 -14.35
CA PRO A 460 -12.57 8.80 -15.12
C PRO A 460 -12.56 9.04 -16.63
N VAL A 461 -13.61 9.65 -17.19
CA VAL A 461 -13.69 9.94 -18.63
C VAL A 461 -12.84 11.18 -18.93
N ALA A 462 -12.99 12.23 -18.12
CA ALA A 462 -12.15 13.43 -18.21
C ALA A 462 -10.68 13.10 -17.94
N THR A 463 -10.40 12.29 -16.91
CA THR A 463 -9.05 11.81 -16.59
C THR A 463 -8.39 11.12 -17.77
N ALA A 464 -9.08 10.18 -18.43
CA ALA A 464 -8.52 9.48 -19.59
C ALA A 464 -8.23 10.43 -20.75
N THR A 465 -9.10 11.41 -20.99
CA THR A 465 -8.94 12.39 -22.08
C THR A 465 -7.77 13.33 -21.80
N ALA A 466 -7.71 13.90 -20.62
CA ALA A 466 -6.61 14.75 -20.18
C ALA A 466 -5.27 13.98 -20.14
N ALA A 467 -5.28 12.73 -19.66
CA ALA A 467 -4.10 11.87 -19.64
C ALA A 467 -3.54 11.60 -21.05
N GLY A 468 -4.42 11.36 -22.03
CA GLY A 468 -4.02 11.24 -23.44
C GLY A 468 -3.28 12.47 -23.96
N GLY A 469 -3.80 13.67 -23.67
CA GLY A 469 -3.15 14.94 -23.98
C GLY A 469 -1.83 15.15 -23.24
N PHE A 470 -1.82 14.90 -21.94
CA PHE A 470 -0.63 15.07 -21.09
C PHE A 470 0.50 14.13 -21.49
N VAL A 471 0.23 12.82 -21.56
CA VAL A 471 1.23 11.83 -21.97
C VAL A 471 1.68 12.08 -23.41
N GLY A 472 0.76 12.48 -24.29
CA GLY A 472 1.08 12.85 -25.68
C GLY A 472 2.04 14.03 -25.80
N ALA A 473 1.94 15.00 -24.89
CA ALA A 473 2.85 16.14 -24.84
C ALA A 473 4.25 15.79 -24.30
N LEU A 474 4.36 14.78 -23.44
CA LEU A 474 5.63 14.37 -22.82
C LEU A 474 6.35 13.28 -23.63
N ALA A 475 5.59 12.31 -24.12
CA ALA A 475 6.10 11.02 -24.51
C ALA A 475 6.33 10.90 -26.02
N THR A 476 7.55 11.19 -26.47
CA THR A 476 8.02 10.68 -27.77
C THR A 476 8.10 9.15 -27.75
N GLY A 477 8.14 8.48 -28.93
CA GLY A 477 8.30 7.02 -28.98
C GLY A 477 9.55 6.54 -28.24
N ALA A 478 10.67 7.25 -28.37
CA ALA A 478 11.92 6.91 -27.69
C ALA A 478 11.79 7.01 -26.16
N ARG A 479 11.12 8.05 -25.63
CA ARG A 479 10.92 8.21 -24.20
C ARG A 479 10.00 7.15 -23.60
N LEU A 480 8.94 6.75 -24.31
CA LEU A 480 8.09 5.64 -23.86
C LEU A 480 8.86 4.33 -23.78
N LYS A 481 9.67 4.01 -24.81
CA LYS A 481 10.55 2.83 -24.79
C LYS A 481 11.53 2.86 -23.61
N GLN A 482 12.14 4.03 -23.38
CA GLN A 482 13.05 4.20 -22.24
C GLN A 482 12.33 4.01 -20.90
N LEU A 483 11.11 4.56 -20.74
CA LEU A 483 10.33 4.37 -19.52
C LEU A 483 10.01 2.89 -19.30
N VAL A 484 9.56 2.18 -20.32
CA VAL A 484 9.25 0.75 -20.23
C VAL A 484 10.51 -0.06 -19.88
N ALA A 485 11.67 0.27 -20.45
CA ALA A 485 12.92 -0.39 -20.08
C ALA A 485 13.32 -0.17 -18.62
N GLU A 486 13.11 1.03 -18.06
CA GLU A 486 13.34 1.30 -16.63
C GLU A 486 12.38 0.48 -15.74
N LEU A 487 11.10 0.40 -16.12
CA LEU A 487 10.09 -0.39 -15.40
C LEU A 487 10.39 -1.89 -15.45
N ASP A 488 10.74 -2.41 -16.61
CA ASP A 488 11.13 -3.81 -16.80
C ASP A 488 12.45 -4.15 -16.07
N GLY A 489 13.30 -3.13 -15.84
CA GLY A 489 14.47 -3.18 -14.97
C GLY A 489 14.15 -3.14 -13.47
N GLY A 490 12.89 -3.01 -13.09
CA GLY A 490 12.43 -3.02 -11.68
C GLY A 490 12.36 -1.64 -11.02
N ALA A 491 12.52 -0.55 -11.77
CA ALA A 491 12.35 0.79 -11.21
C ALA A 491 10.88 1.07 -10.87
N ALA A 492 10.62 1.74 -9.75
CA ALA A 492 9.29 2.26 -9.43
C ALA A 492 8.89 3.36 -10.43
N PHE A 493 7.58 3.47 -10.72
CA PHE A 493 7.07 4.40 -11.73
C PHE A 493 7.55 5.83 -11.54
N ASP A 494 7.45 6.40 -10.33
CA ASP A 494 7.83 7.79 -10.09
C ASP A 494 9.32 8.05 -10.34
N ALA A 495 10.18 7.09 -9.97
CA ALA A 495 11.60 7.17 -10.21
C ALA A 495 11.92 7.08 -11.72
N ALA A 496 11.29 6.12 -12.41
CA ALA A 496 11.44 5.94 -13.86
C ALA A 496 10.91 7.18 -14.62
N PHE A 497 9.74 7.69 -14.21
CA PHE A 497 9.14 8.90 -14.79
C PHE A 497 10.06 10.11 -14.62
N ALA A 498 10.54 10.36 -13.40
CA ALA A 498 11.44 11.48 -13.13
C ALA A 498 12.76 11.39 -13.92
N LYS A 499 13.32 10.19 -14.05
CA LYS A 499 14.53 9.94 -14.82
C LYS A 499 14.33 10.23 -16.33
N VAL A 500 13.22 9.78 -16.90
CA VAL A 500 12.94 9.87 -18.35
C VAL A 500 12.43 11.24 -18.76
N PHE A 501 11.52 11.81 -17.98
CA PHE A 501 10.85 13.08 -18.31
C PHE A 501 11.48 14.30 -17.63
N ARG A 502 12.46 14.10 -16.73
CA ARG A 502 13.19 15.15 -16.02
C ARG A 502 12.30 16.03 -15.12
N ALA A 503 11.21 15.47 -14.64
CA ALA A 503 10.28 16.10 -13.71
C ALA A 503 9.46 15.03 -12.99
N ALA A 504 9.01 15.30 -11.77
CA ALA A 504 8.02 14.45 -11.12
C ALA A 504 6.64 14.59 -11.81
N PRO A 505 5.74 13.58 -11.69
CA PRO A 505 4.43 13.61 -12.36
C PRO A 505 3.61 14.87 -12.08
N GLN A 506 3.51 15.29 -10.81
CA GLN A 506 2.66 16.40 -10.41
C GLN A 506 3.11 17.74 -11.02
N PRO A 507 4.35 18.24 -10.82
CA PRO A 507 4.77 19.50 -11.44
C PRO A 507 4.76 19.46 -12.97
N ALA A 508 5.00 18.29 -13.58
CA ALA A 508 4.90 18.14 -15.02
C ALA A 508 3.45 18.32 -15.51
N PHE A 509 2.49 17.73 -14.82
CA PHE A 509 1.08 17.86 -15.11
C PHE A 509 0.59 19.31 -14.92
N GLU A 510 0.90 19.93 -13.80
CA GLU A 510 0.51 21.33 -13.49
C GLU A 510 1.02 22.29 -14.57
N ALA A 511 2.27 22.16 -14.96
CA ALA A 511 2.86 22.99 -16.01
C ALA A 511 2.22 22.76 -17.39
N TRP A 512 1.79 21.55 -17.70
CA TRP A 512 1.09 21.23 -18.92
C TRP A 512 -0.36 21.71 -18.88
N ALA A 513 -1.11 21.42 -17.82
CA ALA A 513 -2.52 21.78 -17.64
C ALA A 513 -2.74 23.30 -17.66
N ALA A 514 -1.83 24.08 -17.08
CA ALA A 514 -1.86 25.54 -17.13
C ALA A 514 -1.78 26.10 -18.58
N ARG A 515 -1.13 25.37 -19.50
CA ARG A 515 -1.07 25.75 -20.92
C ARG A 515 -2.31 25.33 -21.70
N GLU A 516 -2.82 24.12 -21.43
CA GLU A 516 -4.01 23.60 -22.10
C GLU A 516 -5.30 24.29 -21.64
N GLY A 517 -5.43 24.60 -20.35
CA GLY A 517 -6.60 25.34 -19.82
C GLY A 517 -6.79 26.73 -20.44
N LYS A 518 -5.71 27.36 -20.92
CA LYS A 518 -5.79 28.63 -21.67
C LYS A 518 -6.41 28.49 -23.06
N LYS A 519 -6.48 27.27 -23.62
CA LYS A 519 -7.05 26.97 -24.92
C LYS A 519 -8.55 26.65 -24.85
N ALA A 520 -9.08 26.41 -23.64
CA ALA A 520 -10.50 26.15 -23.47
C ALA A 520 -11.33 27.36 -23.91
N PRO A 521 -12.41 27.18 -24.67
CA PRO A 521 -13.28 28.27 -25.01
C PRO A 521 -13.86 28.88 -23.72
N ARG A 522 -13.72 30.19 -23.55
CA ARG A 522 -14.34 30.90 -22.42
C ARG A 522 -15.87 30.71 -22.55
N SER A 523 -16.49 30.07 -21.56
CA SER A 523 -17.93 30.01 -21.44
C SER A 523 -18.47 31.47 -21.47
N ARG A 524 -19.25 31.79 -22.48
CA ARG A 524 -19.98 33.07 -22.57
C ARG A 524 -21.16 33.05 -21.62
#